data_3da70471a7e9dc10326da960a4ec38fc
#
_entry.id   3da70471a7e9dc10326da960a4ec38fc
#
_cell.length_a   1.000
_cell.length_b   1.000
_cell.length_c   1.000
_cell.angle_alpha   90.00
_cell.angle_beta   90.00
_cell.angle_gamma   90.00
#
_symmetry.space_group_name_H-M   'P 1'
#
loop_
_entity.id
_entity.type
_entity.pdbx_description
1 polymer ?
#
loop_
_entity_poly.entity_id
_entity_poly.type
_entity_poly.pdbx_seq_one_letter_code
_entity_poly.pdbx_strand_id
1 'polypeptide(L)'
;MQNFILGRKNHITIVSAILIIIAFVSKLGFENEQIAIWALVIASILGVSPIAIQAYQALKVKVVSIDVLVTIAVIGAFIVRNYEESAIVTFLFLFGAFLEQRTLNKTRSAIKELTQMAPESALKQVENGEFEEVEIDEVDVGDILLVKTGAKIPVDGTVLTGEGHINEASITGEAVPVSKKKDSGVYAGTILENGTIQITADRVGENTTFGKIIELVEEAQDSKSEAERFIDRFSKYYTPAVLVLSFIVWIFSRDIELAITILVLGCPGALVIGVPVSNVAGIGNGARHGVLLKGSEVISDFSRLDTMVFDKTGTLTIGNPKVADKEFYTDNIDEVLGYLASVEKESDHPLAKAVVEYIGDIKLYTIEKTDVVKGGGIVAHVEGHKVAVGNVALMEQENILLSEKARADIARFEKNGNSLVLTSVDGELKALMGIRDQIRPGVKDDLKKLKKLGVKNLVVLSGDNQGTVDLVARELGLTEAHGHMLPEDKATYIKELQEKGQIVAFVGDGVNDSPSLALAQIGIAMGNGTDVAIETSDVVLMNSDFSRLPHALGLTKATANNMLQNIIIAVGVVLVLLASVFFSEWMNMSIGMLVHEASILVVILNGMRLLHYKLRK
;
A
#
# COMPACT_ATOMS: atom_id res chain seq x y z
N MET A 1 9.23 15.41 37.95
CA MET A 1 10.21 14.34 38.24
C MET A 1 10.06 13.13 37.34
N GLN A 2 8.83 12.58 37.16
CA GLN A 2 8.60 11.41 36.24
C GLN A 2 9.10 11.66 34.84
N ASN A 3 8.67 12.74 34.16
CA ASN A 3 9.10 13.08 32.80
C ASN A 3 10.62 13.28 32.68
N PHE A 4 11.26 13.76 33.71
CA PHE A 4 12.72 13.94 33.77
C PHE A 4 13.46 12.60 33.75
N ILE A 5 13.00 11.62 34.54
CA ILE A 5 13.60 10.26 34.63
C ILE A 5 13.32 9.52 33.31
N LEU A 6 12.08 9.53 32.81
CA LEU A 6 11.70 8.85 31.57
C LEU A 6 12.43 9.41 30.35
N GLY A 7 12.65 10.73 30.29
CA GLY A 7 13.40 11.35 29.19
C GLY A 7 14.91 11.06 29.20
N ARG A 8 15.44 10.52 30.33
CA ARG A 8 16.86 10.17 30.47
C ARG A 8 17.14 8.68 30.58
N LYS A 9 16.21 7.82 30.17
CA LYS A 9 16.38 6.36 30.19
C LYS A 9 17.73 5.89 29.63
N ASN A 10 18.12 6.40 28.46
CA ASN A 10 19.37 6.03 27.80
C ASN A 10 20.62 6.39 28.63
N HIS A 11 20.61 7.55 29.30
CA HIS A 11 21.70 7.94 30.21
C HIS A 11 21.75 7.04 31.46
N ILE A 12 20.58 6.70 32.02
CA ILE A 12 20.46 5.78 33.14
C ILE A 12 21.04 4.41 32.76
N THR A 13 20.71 3.90 31.58
CA THR A 13 21.25 2.63 31.05
C THR A 13 22.77 2.66 30.96
N ILE A 14 23.36 3.74 30.44
CA ILE A 14 24.81 3.89 30.32
C ILE A 14 25.46 3.96 31.72
N VAL A 15 24.88 4.74 32.62
CA VAL A 15 25.41 4.86 34.02
C VAL A 15 25.33 3.52 34.74
N SER A 16 24.21 2.79 34.59
CA SER A 16 24.05 1.45 35.16
C SER A 16 25.10 0.47 34.62
N ALA A 17 25.39 0.51 33.31
CA ALA A 17 26.45 -0.30 32.72
C ALA A 17 27.83 -0.02 33.32
N ILE A 18 28.17 1.27 33.47
CA ILE A 18 29.45 1.69 34.06
C ILE A 18 29.55 1.21 35.50
N LEU A 19 28.49 1.36 36.31
CA LEU A 19 28.47 0.91 37.70
C LEU A 19 28.62 -0.61 37.83
N ILE A 20 27.97 -1.37 36.94
CA ILE A 20 28.10 -2.83 36.87
C ILE A 20 29.55 -3.21 36.52
N ILE A 21 30.17 -2.55 35.54
CA ILE A 21 31.59 -2.78 35.20
C ILE A 21 32.50 -2.48 36.40
N ILE A 22 32.27 -1.35 37.09
CA ILE A 22 33.03 -0.99 38.30
C ILE A 22 32.87 -2.08 39.35
N ALA A 23 31.65 -2.60 39.55
CA ALA A 23 31.40 -3.67 40.53
C ALA A 23 32.20 -4.93 40.21
N PHE A 24 32.17 -5.39 38.94
CA PHE A 24 32.91 -6.58 38.51
C PHE A 24 34.43 -6.39 38.60
N VAL A 25 34.93 -5.22 38.16
CA VAL A 25 36.36 -4.89 38.27
C VAL A 25 36.80 -4.82 39.73
N SER A 26 35.98 -4.24 40.61
CA SER A 26 36.29 -4.17 42.05
C SER A 26 36.28 -5.55 42.70
N LYS A 27 35.35 -6.43 42.33
CA LYS A 27 35.22 -7.80 42.86
C LYS A 27 36.33 -8.71 42.36
N LEU A 28 36.64 -8.69 41.08
CA LEU A 28 37.60 -9.62 40.44
C LEU A 28 39.05 -9.10 40.43
N GLY A 29 39.24 -7.78 40.34
CA GLY A 29 40.57 -7.17 40.17
C GLY A 29 41.17 -6.66 41.51
N PHE A 30 40.33 -6.17 42.39
CA PHE A 30 40.78 -5.55 43.66
C PHE A 30 40.30 -6.28 44.92
N GLU A 31 39.54 -7.37 44.76
CA GLU A 31 38.94 -8.16 45.85
C GLU A 31 38.15 -7.30 46.88
N ASN A 32 37.61 -6.16 46.44
CA ASN A 32 36.90 -5.23 47.32
C ASN A 32 35.37 -5.42 47.16
N GLU A 33 34.83 -6.32 47.98
CA GLU A 33 33.41 -6.66 47.98
C GLU A 33 32.50 -5.46 48.34
N GLN A 34 32.96 -4.57 49.23
CA GLN A 34 32.13 -3.43 49.66
C GLN A 34 31.86 -2.44 48.51
N ILE A 35 32.87 -2.09 47.74
CA ILE A 35 32.71 -1.20 46.57
C ILE A 35 31.82 -1.88 45.51
N ALA A 36 32.00 -3.18 45.27
CA ALA A 36 31.18 -3.94 44.35
C ALA A 36 29.70 -3.93 44.78
N ILE A 37 29.38 -4.20 46.04
CA ILE A 37 28.01 -4.18 46.56
C ILE A 37 27.37 -2.80 46.39
N TRP A 38 28.07 -1.72 46.81
CA TRP A 38 27.51 -0.37 46.67
C TRP A 38 27.29 0.05 45.20
N ALA A 39 28.19 -0.32 44.32
CA ALA A 39 28.02 -0.04 42.88
C ALA A 39 26.79 -0.77 42.30
N LEU A 40 26.57 -2.04 42.68
CA LEU A 40 25.41 -2.83 42.24
C LEU A 40 24.09 -2.29 42.86
N VAL A 41 24.10 -1.90 44.12
CA VAL A 41 22.93 -1.29 44.78
C VAL A 41 22.53 0.01 44.09
N ILE A 42 23.50 0.89 43.80
CA ILE A 42 23.23 2.15 43.09
C ILE A 42 22.75 1.86 41.66
N ALA A 43 23.37 0.94 40.92
CA ALA A 43 22.96 0.54 39.59
C ALA A 43 21.54 0.00 39.57
N SER A 44 21.16 -0.86 40.52
CA SER A 44 19.83 -1.42 40.66
C SER A 44 18.77 -0.35 40.95
N ILE A 45 19.02 0.57 41.88
CA ILE A 45 18.08 1.65 42.22
C ILE A 45 17.88 2.60 41.04
N LEU A 46 18.97 2.98 40.38
CA LEU A 46 18.88 3.82 39.17
C LEU A 46 18.15 3.10 38.04
N GLY A 47 18.50 1.83 37.80
CA GLY A 47 17.90 1.03 36.71
C GLY A 47 16.43 0.75 36.93
N VAL A 48 15.98 0.43 38.15
CA VAL A 48 14.57 0.16 38.42
C VAL A 48 13.69 1.42 38.37
N SER A 49 14.26 2.60 38.55
CA SER A 49 13.49 3.85 38.70
C SER A 49 12.59 4.15 37.47
N PRO A 50 13.05 4.11 36.18
CA PRO A 50 12.18 4.29 35.04
C PRO A 50 11.19 3.13 34.86
N ILE A 51 11.58 1.90 35.19
CA ILE A 51 10.74 0.71 35.08
C ILE A 51 9.57 0.81 36.06
N ALA A 52 9.84 1.15 37.32
CA ALA A 52 8.84 1.31 38.37
C ALA A 52 7.85 2.45 38.08
N ILE A 53 8.31 3.54 37.45
CA ILE A 53 7.43 4.63 37.02
C ILE A 53 6.45 4.12 35.95
N GLN A 54 6.91 3.35 34.96
CA GLN A 54 6.06 2.77 33.93
C GLN A 54 5.10 1.73 34.51
N ALA A 55 5.58 0.87 35.41
CA ALA A 55 4.74 -0.08 36.14
C ALA A 55 3.62 0.63 36.90
N TYR A 56 3.93 1.72 37.60
CA TYR A 56 2.92 2.53 38.30
C TYR A 56 1.89 3.14 37.34
N GLN A 57 2.34 3.66 36.21
CA GLN A 57 1.44 4.21 35.18
C GLN A 57 0.51 3.13 34.62
N ALA A 58 1.01 1.93 34.34
CA ALA A 58 0.22 0.79 33.88
C ALA A 58 -0.84 0.36 34.91
N LEU A 59 -0.43 0.24 36.19
CA LEU A 59 -1.34 -0.12 37.26
C LEU A 59 -2.45 0.93 37.50
N LYS A 60 -2.15 2.22 37.29
CA LYS A 60 -3.15 3.29 37.38
C LYS A 60 -4.29 3.11 36.38
N VAL A 61 -4.01 2.55 35.21
CA VAL A 61 -5.03 2.19 34.20
C VAL A 61 -5.48 0.72 34.31
N LYS A 62 -5.20 0.07 35.43
CA LYS A 62 -5.56 -1.32 35.76
C LYS A 62 -5.00 -2.36 34.77
N VAL A 63 -3.81 -2.11 34.24
CA VAL A 63 -3.09 -3.05 33.36
C VAL A 63 -1.88 -3.59 34.11
N VAL A 64 -1.73 -4.93 34.15
CA VAL A 64 -0.53 -5.58 34.62
C VAL A 64 0.41 -5.74 33.44
N SER A 65 1.36 -4.80 33.31
CA SER A 65 2.36 -4.79 32.23
C SER A 65 3.62 -5.60 32.60
N ILE A 66 4.46 -5.77 31.60
CA ILE A 66 5.79 -6.37 31.76
C ILE A 66 6.63 -5.60 32.82
N ASP A 67 6.54 -4.27 32.81
CA ASP A 67 7.25 -3.42 33.76
C ASP A 67 6.86 -3.75 35.23
N VAL A 68 5.59 -4.14 35.44
CA VAL A 68 5.11 -4.56 36.77
C VAL A 68 5.81 -5.86 37.19
N LEU A 69 5.89 -6.86 36.31
CA LEU A 69 6.56 -8.13 36.62
C LEU A 69 8.05 -7.93 36.92
N VAL A 70 8.74 -7.16 36.06
CA VAL A 70 10.17 -6.86 36.24
C VAL A 70 10.41 -6.04 37.51
N THR A 71 9.55 -5.05 37.80
CA THR A 71 9.65 -4.26 39.03
C THR A 71 9.55 -5.14 40.29
N ILE A 72 8.55 -6.05 40.31
CA ILE A 72 8.38 -7.00 41.45
C ILE A 72 9.59 -7.92 41.55
N ALA A 73 10.09 -8.45 40.43
CA ALA A 73 11.23 -9.34 40.40
C ALA A 73 12.51 -8.66 40.92
N VAL A 74 12.78 -7.44 40.45
CA VAL A 74 13.96 -6.65 40.88
C VAL A 74 13.90 -6.27 42.35
N ILE A 75 12.73 -5.83 42.85
CA ILE A 75 12.53 -5.53 44.26
C ILE A 75 12.71 -6.81 45.11
N GLY A 76 12.15 -7.94 44.63
CA GLY A 76 12.33 -9.22 45.27
C GLY A 76 13.80 -9.65 45.39
N ALA A 77 14.55 -9.59 44.29
CA ALA A 77 16.00 -9.87 44.26
C ALA A 77 16.77 -8.94 45.19
N PHE A 78 16.39 -7.68 45.28
CA PHE A 78 16.97 -6.70 46.17
C PHE A 78 16.72 -7.05 47.65
N ILE A 79 15.52 -7.51 48.01
CA ILE A 79 15.14 -7.94 49.36
C ILE A 79 15.94 -9.18 49.81
N VAL A 80 16.14 -10.15 48.91
CA VAL A 80 16.95 -11.35 49.20
C VAL A 80 18.47 -11.09 49.12
N ARG A 81 18.88 -9.82 48.95
CA ARG A 81 20.26 -9.35 48.84
C ARG A 81 21.03 -9.86 47.62
N ASN A 82 20.31 -10.29 46.58
CA ASN A 82 20.90 -10.64 45.28
C ASN A 82 21.02 -9.38 44.39
N TYR A 83 21.92 -8.47 44.79
CA TYR A 83 22.11 -7.18 44.12
C TYR A 83 22.71 -7.33 42.73
N GLU A 84 23.48 -8.41 42.50
CA GLU A 84 24.08 -8.70 41.19
C GLU A 84 23.01 -8.97 40.16
N GLU A 85 22.08 -9.89 40.41
CA GLU A 85 20.98 -10.17 39.53
C GLU A 85 20.02 -8.98 39.37
N SER A 86 19.71 -8.27 40.46
CA SER A 86 18.87 -7.08 40.42
C SER A 86 19.43 -6.00 39.48
N ALA A 87 20.75 -5.72 39.53
CA ALA A 87 21.41 -4.75 38.69
C ALA A 87 21.49 -5.20 37.22
N ILE A 88 21.87 -6.47 37.00
CA ILE A 88 22.00 -7.02 35.63
C ILE A 88 20.65 -7.05 34.94
N VAL A 89 19.58 -7.48 35.59
CA VAL A 89 18.24 -7.56 35.02
C VAL A 89 17.71 -6.17 34.64
N THR A 90 17.85 -5.18 35.52
CA THR A 90 17.43 -3.81 35.20
C THR A 90 18.22 -3.23 34.04
N PHE A 91 19.53 -3.47 34.00
CA PHE A 91 20.36 -3.04 32.88
C PHE A 91 19.94 -3.72 31.55
N LEU A 92 19.81 -5.06 31.54
CA LEU A 92 19.43 -5.81 30.37
C LEU A 92 18.05 -5.37 29.84
N PHE A 93 17.09 -5.18 30.74
CA PHE A 93 15.75 -4.71 30.37
C PHE A 93 15.79 -3.31 29.74
N LEU A 94 16.50 -2.35 30.32
CA LEU A 94 16.64 -1.01 29.78
C LEU A 94 17.43 -0.99 28.46
N PHE A 95 18.47 -1.82 28.38
CA PHE A 95 19.27 -1.96 27.17
C PHE A 95 18.50 -2.61 26.04
N GLY A 96 17.69 -3.64 26.34
CA GLY A 96 16.77 -4.26 25.40
C GLY A 96 15.77 -3.24 24.86
N ALA A 97 15.10 -2.49 25.74
CA ALA A 97 14.17 -1.43 25.34
C ALA A 97 14.84 -0.32 24.51
N PHE A 98 16.10 0.02 24.79
CA PHE A 98 16.87 0.95 23.97
C PHE A 98 17.12 0.41 22.54
N LEU A 99 17.57 -0.84 22.44
CA LEU A 99 17.82 -1.49 21.14
C LEU A 99 16.54 -1.65 20.34
N GLU A 100 15.47 -2.06 21.00
CA GLU A 100 14.12 -2.16 20.44
C GLU A 100 13.68 -0.83 19.84
N GLN A 101 13.66 0.24 20.63
CA GLN A 101 13.23 1.57 20.19
C GLN A 101 14.09 2.08 19.03
N ARG A 102 15.40 1.89 19.09
CA ARG A 102 16.33 2.29 18.01
C ARG A 102 16.04 1.54 16.72
N THR A 103 15.73 0.26 16.81
CA THR A 103 15.47 -0.60 15.66
C THR A 103 14.09 -0.34 15.06
N LEU A 104 13.06 -0.16 15.91
CA LEU A 104 11.73 0.27 15.46
C LEU A 104 11.78 1.62 14.75
N ASN A 105 12.51 2.59 15.30
CA ASN A 105 12.71 3.88 14.67
C ASN A 105 13.41 3.75 13.33
N LYS A 106 14.37 2.83 13.16
CA LYS A 106 15.01 2.54 11.87
C LYS A 106 14.04 1.90 10.89
N THR A 107 13.13 1.05 11.34
CA THR A 107 12.08 0.47 10.49
C THR A 107 11.07 1.54 10.06
N ARG A 108 10.66 2.41 10.97
CA ARG A 108 9.80 3.57 10.68
C ARG A 108 10.50 4.64 9.86
N SER A 109 11.82 4.79 9.95
CA SER A 109 12.57 5.78 9.14
C SER A 109 12.54 5.47 7.65
N ALA A 110 12.27 4.23 7.26
CA ALA A 110 12.03 3.88 5.86
C ALA A 110 10.81 4.63 5.28
N ILE A 111 9.85 4.95 6.11
CA ILE A 111 8.66 5.73 5.76
C ILE A 111 8.93 7.22 5.97
N LYS A 112 9.68 7.58 6.99
CA LYS A 112 10.14 8.95 7.20
C LYS A 112 11.03 9.46 6.05
N GLU A 113 11.75 8.56 5.35
CA GLU A 113 12.46 8.92 4.12
C GLU A 113 11.49 9.37 3.01
N LEU A 114 10.28 8.81 2.94
CA LEU A 114 9.23 9.30 2.04
C LEU A 114 8.77 10.70 2.46
N THR A 115 8.49 10.95 3.73
CA THR A 115 8.08 12.30 4.20
C THR A 115 9.16 13.35 4.00
N GLN A 116 10.45 13.00 4.10
CA GLN A 116 11.57 13.90 3.80
C GLN A 116 11.74 14.23 2.31
N MET A 117 11.06 13.51 1.42
CA MET A 117 10.99 13.85 0.00
C MET A 117 10.02 15.00 -0.28
N ALA A 118 9.12 15.34 0.63
CA ALA A 118 8.23 16.47 0.49
C ALA A 118 9.05 17.77 0.31
N PRO A 119 8.67 18.64 -0.63
CA PRO A 119 9.29 19.97 -0.78
C PRO A 119 8.91 20.86 0.41
N GLU A 120 9.84 21.68 0.86
CA GLU A 120 9.62 22.64 1.96
C GLU A 120 9.32 24.05 1.44
N SER A 121 9.76 24.40 0.22
CA SER A 121 9.56 25.70 -0.41
C SER A 121 9.26 25.60 -1.90
N ALA A 122 8.72 26.65 -2.47
CA ALA A 122 8.41 26.81 -3.89
C ALA A 122 8.81 28.21 -4.40
N LEU A 123 9.15 28.31 -5.70
CA LEU A 123 9.32 29.60 -6.37
C LEU A 123 7.99 30.02 -7.01
N LYS A 124 7.21 30.87 -6.33
CA LYS A 124 5.89 31.34 -6.75
C LYS A 124 6.00 32.65 -7.51
N GLN A 125 5.26 32.79 -8.60
CA GLN A 125 5.16 34.03 -9.35
C GLN A 125 4.29 35.04 -8.59
N VAL A 126 4.86 36.22 -8.33
CA VAL A 126 4.17 37.35 -7.69
C VAL A 126 3.59 38.31 -8.73
N GLU A 127 2.78 39.27 -8.30
CA GLU A 127 2.03 40.18 -9.16
C GLU A 127 2.92 40.96 -10.16
N ASN A 128 4.19 41.21 -9.83
CA ASN A 128 5.15 41.90 -10.73
C ASN A 128 5.73 40.98 -11.82
N GLY A 129 5.37 39.67 -11.83
CA GLY A 129 5.87 38.66 -12.76
C GLY A 129 7.21 38.03 -12.37
N GLU A 130 7.81 38.44 -11.25
CA GLU A 130 9.02 37.84 -10.69
C GLU A 130 8.66 36.57 -9.87
N PHE A 131 9.67 35.73 -9.60
CA PHE A 131 9.51 34.53 -8.79
C PHE A 131 10.19 34.72 -7.43
N GLU A 132 9.40 34.56 -6.37
CA GLU A 132 9.88 34.64 -4.99
C GLU A 132 9.79 33.26 -4.32
N GLU A 133 10.73 32.96 -3.43
CA GLU A 133 10.71 31.73 -2.65
C GLU A 133 9.73 31.89 -1.48
N VAL A 134 8.74 31.00 -1.43
CA VAL A 134 7.70 30.94 -0.39
C VAL A 134 7.70 29.56 0.28
N GLU A 135 7.19 29.48 1.50
CA GLU A 135 6.93 28.18 2.13
C GLU A 135 5.83 27.43 1.35
N ILE A 136 5.86 26.09 1.35
CA ILE A 136 4.91 25.29 0.57
C ILE A 136 3.46 25.52 1.00
N ASP A 137 3.24 25.86 2.27
CA ASP A 137 1.92 26.14 2.83
C ASP A 137 1.31 27.48 2.36
N GLU A 138 2.11 28.33 1.69
CA GLU A 138 1.68 29.61 1.09
C GLU A 138 1.30 29.47 -0.39
N VAL A 139 1.37 28.25 -0.95
CA VAL A 139 1.00 27.97 -2.34
C VAL A 139 -0.47 27.57 -2.42
N ASP A 140 -1.21 28.28 -3.27
CA ASP A 140 -2.62 28.01 -3.55
C ASP A 140 -2.83 27.36 -4.92
N VAL A 141 -3.97 26.71 -5.09
CA VAL A 141 -4.40 26.16 -6.40
C VAL A 141 -4.54 27.29 -7.41
N GLY A 142 -3.94 27.11 -8.58
CA GLY A 142 -3.90 28.10 -9.65
C GLY A 142 -2.63 28.98 -9.66
N ASP A 143 -1.79 28.89 -8.65
CA ASP A 143 -0.50 29.61 -8.64
C ASP A 143 0.44 29.09 -9.71
N ILE A 144 1.25 30.02 -10.27
CA ILE A 144 2.29 29.68 -11.23
C ILE A 144 3.61 29.54 -10.47
N LEU A 145 4.25 28.38 -10.61
CA LEU A 145 5.48 28.02 -9.93
C LEU A 145 6.59 27.73 -10.94
N LEU A 146 7.81 28.16 -10.61
CA LEU A 146 9.02 27.91 -11.41
C LEU A 146 9.81 26.76 -10.77
N VAL A 147 10.09 25.73 -11.57
CA VAL A 147 10.95 24.61 -11.15
C VAL A 147 12.21 24.60 -12.01
N LYS A 148 13.36 24.63 -11.35
CA LYS A 148 14.69 24.62 -11.97
C LYS A 148 15.31 23.22 -11.93
N THR A 149 16.28 22.99 -12.80
CA THR A 149 17.07 21.73 -12.80
C THR A 149 17.62 21.41 -11.40
N GLY A 150 17.42 20.17 -10.96
CA GLY A 150 17.82 19.66 -9.64
C GLY A 150 16.84 19.98 -8.51
N ALA A 151 15.82 20.79 -8.76
CA ALA A 151 14.78 21.08 -7.77
C ALA A 151 13.72 19.99 -7.71
N LYS A 152 13.10 19.86 -6.53
CA LYS A 152 11.89 19.05 -6.36
C LYS A 152 10.69 19.82 -6.92
N ILE A 153 9.74 19.07 -7.50
CA ILE A 153 8.44 19.61 -7.88
C ILE A 153 7.67 19.94 -6.60
N PRO A 154 7.22 21.19 -6.40
CA PRO A 154 6.65 21.60 -5.11
C PRO A 154 5.22 21.08 -4.87
N VAL A 155 4.40 20.98 -5.90
CA VAL A 155 2.98 20.61 -5.85
C VAL A 155 2.60 19.76 -7.05
N ASP A 156 1.43 19.11 -7.02
CA ASP A 156 0.89 18.51 -8.24
C ASP A 156 0.41 19.64 -9.17
N GLY A 157 0.76 19.55 -10.44
CA GLY A 157 0.42 20.60 -11.38
C GLY A 157 0.57 20.19 -12.83
N THR A 158 0.21 21.13 -13.70
CA THR A 158 0.33 21.00 -15.15
C THR A 158 1.41 21.93 -15.69
N VAL A 159 2.27 21.43 -16.58
CA VAL A 159 3.33 22.22 -17.19
C VAL A 159 2.71 23.30 -18.10
N LEU A 160 2.93 24.55 -17.76
CA LEU A 160 2.48 25.72 -18.52
C LEU A 160 3.46 26.07 -19.63
N THR A 161 4.76 26.11 -19.32
CA THR A 161 5.85 26.43 -20.26
C THR A 161 7.12 25.66 -19.91
N GLY A 162 7.98 25.46 -20.90
CA GLY A 162 9.23 24.73 -20.75
C GLY A 162 9.10 23.24 -21.03
N GLU A 163 10.24 22.57 -20.95
CA GLU A 163 10.34 21.11 -21.08
C GLU A 163 11.48 20.57 -20.22
N GLY A 164 11.39 19.32 -19.79
CA GLY A 164 12.43 18.70 -19.00
C GLY A 164 12.22 17.22 -18.76
N HIS A 165 13.19 16.60 -18.13
CA HIS A 165 13.13 15.20 -17.71
C HIS A 165 12.95 15.14 -16.19
N ILE A 166 11.90 14.49 -15.74
CA ILE A 166 11.53 14.37 -14.33
C ILE A 166 11.75 12.94 -13.88
N ASN A 167 12.50 12.80 -12.80
CA ASN A 167 12.64 11.54 -12.08
C ASN A 167 11.44 11.37 -11.15
N GLU A 168 10.53 10.51 -11.55
CA GLU A 168 9.31 10.23 -10.81
C GLU A 168 9.45 8.97 -9.93
N ALA A 169 10.66 8.46 -9.71
CA ALA A 169 10.90 7.22 -8.98
C ALA A 169 10.31 7.21 -7.55
N SER A 170 10.21 8.38 -6.91
CA SER A 170 9.60 8.54 -5.58
C SER A 170 8.11 8.23 -5.56
N ILE A 171 7.42 8.39 -6.69
CA ILE A 171 5.98 8.13 -6.84
C ILE A 171 5.77 6.90 -7.70
N THR A 172 6.46 6.81 -8.84
CA THR A 172 6.27 5.73 -9.81
C THR A 172 7.09 4.49 -9.48
N GLY A 173 8.18 4.64 -8.74
CA GLY A 173 9.18 3.59 -8.50
C GLY A 173 9.99 3.21 -9.75
N GLU A 174 9.80 3.89 -10.88
CA GLU A 174 10.59 3.70 -12.10
C GLU A 174 11.81 4.62 -12.09
N ALA A 175 12.99 4.04 -12.28
CA ALA A 175 14.25 4.80 -12.24
C ALA A 175 14.54 5.57 -13.54
N VAL A 176 13.72 5.42 -14.57
CA VAL A 176 13.92 6.09 -15.87
C VAL A 176 13.19 7.42 -15.86
N PRO A 177 13.89 8.57 -16.03
CA PRO A 177 13.27 9.88 -16.07
C PRO A 177 12.28 10.02 -17.24
N VAL A 178 11.13 10.64 -16.97
CA VAL A 178 10.05 10.86 -17.94
C VAL A 178 10.16 12.25 -18.54
N SER A 179 10.08 12.35 -19.88
CA SER A 179 10.05 13.65 -20.56
C SER A 179 8.69 14.33 -20.36
N LYS A 180 8.69 15.57 -19.87
CA LYS A 180 7.52 16.41 -19.65
C LYS A 180 7.64 17.69 -20.50
N LYS A 181 6.54 18.08 -21.10
CA LYS A 181 6.39 19.26 -21.94
C LYS A 181 5.08 19.97 -21.62
N LYS A 182 4.78 21.06 -22.29
CA LYS A 182 3.53 21.79 -22.12
C LYS A 182 2.32 20.82 -22.07
N ASP A 183 1.41 21.10 -21.16
CA ASP A 183 0.20 20.32 -20.86
C ASP A 183 0.45 18.91 -20.26
N SER A 184 1.71 18.60 -19.87
CA SER A 184 2.03 17.37 -19.14
C SER A 184 1.78 17.55 -17.64
N GLY A 185 1.15 16.57 -16.97
CA GLY A 185 1.03 16.53 -15.51
C GLY A 185 2.36 16.23 -14.82
N VAL A 186 2.60 16.87 -13.67
CA VAL A 186 3.77 16.66 -12.80
C VAL A 186 3.32 16.47 -11.35
N TYR A 187 4.11 15.79 -10.55
CA TYR A 187 3.74 15.37 -9.19
C TYR A 187 4.70 15.92 -8.14
N ALA A 188 4.16 16.36 -7.01
CA ALA A 188 4.93 16.82 -5.86
C ALA A 188 5.97 15.78 -5.40
N GLY A 189 7.15 16.24 -4.95
CA GLY A 189 8.21 15.36 -4.43
C GLY A 189 9.04 14.64 -5.50
N THR A 190 8.73 14.78 -6.80
CA THR A 190 9.55 14.31 -7.92
C THR A 190 10.67 15.30 -8.23
N ILE A 191 11.71 14.89 -8.93
CA ILE A 191 12.91 15.71 -9.15
C ILE A 191 13.07 16.05 -10.63
N LEU A 192 13.16 17.33 -10.97
CA LEU A 192 13.50 17.78 -12.32
C LEU A 192 15.01 17.61 -12.56
N GLU A 193 15.40 16.53 -13.27
CA GLU A 193 16.82 16.24 -13.52
C GLU A 193 17.45 17.15 -14.56
N ASN A 194 16.66 17.57 -15.55
CA ASN A 194 17.13 18.44 -16.62
C ASN A 194 15.99 19.33 -17.12
N GLY A 195 16.32 20.56 -17.48
CA GLY A 195 15.37 21.54 -18.00
C GLY A 195 14.94 22.58 -16.95
N THR A 196 14.02 23.42 -17.34
CA THR A 196 13.34 24.39 -16.47
C THR A 196 11.90 24.47 -16.94
N ILE A 197 10.96 24.32 -16.02
CA ILE A 197 9.53 24.33 -16.31
C ILE A 197 8.81 25.33 -15.42
N GLN A 198 7.75 25.92 -15.95
CA GLN A 198 6.74 26.58 -15.14
C GLN A 198 5.51 25.70 -15.09
N ILE A 199 4.94 25.55 -13.91
CA ILE A 199 3.76 24.72 -13.68
C ILE A 199 2.63 25.56 -13.08
N THR A 200 1.40 25.20 -13.38
CA THR A 200 0.22 25.69 -12.65
C THR A 200 -0.09 24.70 -11.54
N ALA A 201 -0.30 25.16 -10.32
CA ALA A 201 -0.65 24.31 -9.19
C ALA A 201 -2.09 23.79 -9.34
N ASP A 202 -2.26 22.48 -9.45
CA ASP A 202 -3.55 21.82 -9.55
C ASP A 202 -4.02 21.31 -8.18
N ARG A 203 -3.09 20.78 -7.35
CA ARG A 203 -3.33 20.31 -5.99
C ARG A 203 -2.15 20.71 -5.09
N VAL A 204 -2.45 21.09 -3.85
CA VAL A 204 -1.47 21.62 -2.88
C VAL A 204 -1.52 20.87 -1.55
N GLY A 205 -0.41 20.86 -0.81
CA GLY A 205 -0.32 20.30 0.53
C GLY A 205 -0.74 18.82 0.62
N GLU A 206 -1.60 18.50 1.57
CA GLU A 206 -2.12 17.14 1.81
C GLU A 206 -2.95 16.59 0.64
N ASN A 207 -3.50 17.46 -0.21
CA ASN A 207 -4.27 17.06 -1.39
C ASN A 207 -3.41 16.64 -2.58
N THR A 208 -2.09 16.83 -2.53
CA THR A 208 -1.20 16.31 -3.56
C THR A 208 -1.18 14.78 -3.55
N THR A 209 -0.85 14.17 -4.68
CA THR A 209 -0.66 12.71 -4.76
C THR A 209 0.33 12.22 -3.71
N PHE A 210 1.40 12.98 -3.49
CA PHE A 210 2.42 12.65 -2.51
C PHE A 210 1.92 12.82 -1.06
N GLY A 211 1.15 13.89 -0.78
CA GLY A 211 0.50 14.12 0.53
C GLY A 211 -0.45 12.99 0.90
N LYS A 212 -1.30 12.56 -0.02
CA LYS A 212 -2.22 11.41 0.17
C LYS A 212 -1.46 10.10 0.41
N ILE A 213 -0.32 9.87 -0.25
CA ILE A 213 0.51 8.69 0.01
C ILE A 213 1.01 8.69 1.46
N ILE A 214 1.49 9.83 1.95
CA ILE A 214 1.98 9.96 3.33
C ILE A 214 0.84 9.68 4.31
N GLU A 215 -0.31 10.31 4.14
CA GLU A 215 -1.49 10.14 5.00
C GLU A 215 -1.92 8.67 5.06
N LEU A 216 -2.08 8.01 3.91
CA LEU A 216 -2.48 6.60 3.84
C LEU A 216 -1.46 5.66 4.50
N VAL A 217 -0.17 5.97 4.40
CA VAL A 217 0.88 5.17 5.03
C VAL A 217 0.92 5.39 6.54
N GLU A 218 0.69 6.60 7.03
CA GLU A 218 0.58 6.91 8.46
C GLU A 218 -0.65 6.24 9.08
N GLU A 219 -1.81 6.35 8.44
CA GLU A 219 -3.05 5.67 8.87
C GLU A 219 -2.88 4.14 8.91
N ALA A 220 -2.22 3.58 7.89
CA ALA A 220 -1.94 2.15 7.82
C ALA A 220 -1.07 1.65 8.97
N GLN A 221 -0.12 2.48 9.45
CA GLN A 221 0.75 2.11 10.58
C GLN A 221 0.02 2.05 11.91
N ASP A 222 -0.98 2.90 12.09
CA ASP A 222 -1.74 2.98 13.34
C ASP A 222 -2.85 1.92 13.41
N SER A 223 -3.18 1.28 12.28
CA SER A 223 -4.17 0.21 12.23
C SER A 223 -3.62 -1.10 12.81
N LYS A 224 -4.37 -1.73 13.73
CA LYS A 224 -4.01 -3.01 14.35
C LYS A 224 -4.63 -4.19 13.61
N SER A 225 -3.80 -5.17 13.23
CA SER A 225 -4.27 -6.44 12.67
C SER A 225 -5.04 -7.29 13.69
N GLU A 226 -5.81 -8.28 13.21
CA GLU A 226 -6.45 -9.29 14.08
C GLU A 226 -5.42 -10.00 14.96
N ALA A 227 -4.24 -10.31 14.41
CA ALA A 227 -3.15 -10.93 15.14
C ALA A 227 -2.66 -10.04 16.30
N GLU A 228 -2.51 -8.73 16.06
CA GLU A 228 -2.15 -7.77 17.11
C GLU A 228 -3.22 -7.64 18.18
N ARG A 229 -4.49 -7.52 17.77
CA ARG A 229 -5.62 -7.51 18.71
C ARG A 229 -5.71 -8.79 19.54
N PHE A 230 -5.41 -9.94 18.93
CA PHE A 230 -5.33 -11.22 19.65
C PHE A 230 -4.18 -11.24 20.66
N ILE A 231 -2.98 -10.80 20.28
CA ILE A 231 -1.82 -10.73 21.15
C ILE A 231 -2.06 -9.77 22.32
N ASP A 232 -2.65 -8.61 22.08
CA ASP A 232 -3.03 -7.65 23.13
C ASP A 232 -4.01 -8.29 24.14
N ARG A 233 -5.02 -8.99 23.63
CA ARG A 233 -6.00 -9.72 24.46
C ARG A 233 -5.35 -10.86 25.22
N PHE A 234 -4.50 -11.65 24.57
CA PHE A 234 -3.72 -12.71 25.21
C PHE A 234 -2.85 -12.15 26.32
N SER A 235 -2.06 -11.12 26.06
CA SER A 235 -1.16 -10.51 27.04
C SER A 235 -1.90 -9.98 28.27
N LYS A 236 -3.12 -9.44 28.09
CA LYS A 236 -3.97 -8.96 29.18
C LYS A 236 -4.33 -10.05 30.20
N TYR A 237 -4.45 -11.31 29.78
CA TYR A 237 -4.76 -12.45 30.66
C TYR A 237 -3.50 -13.22 31.06
N TYR A 238 -2.55 -13.36 30.15
CA TYR A 238 -1.33 -14.11 30.34
C TYR A 238 -0.43 -13.50 31.42
N THR A 239 -0.21 -12.19 31.39
CA THR A 239 0.68 -11.51 32.35
C THR A 239 0.21 -11.65 33.81
N PRO A 240 -1.07 -11.45 34.15
CA PRO A 240 -1.57 -11.79 35.49
C PRO A 240 -1.46 -13.28 35.85
N ALA A 241 -1.65 -14.18 34.85
CA ALA A 241 -1.52 -15.61 35.09
C ALA A 241 -0.09 -16.02 35.47
N VAL A 242 0.93 -15.41 34.86
CA VAL A 242 2.35 -15.59 35.23
C VAL A 242 2.58 -15.15 36.67
N LEU A 243 2.00 -14.03 37.10
CA LEU A 243 2.10 -13.53 38.48
C LEU A 243 1.51 -14.51 39.48
N VAL A 244 0.31 -15.05 39.18
CA VAL A 244 -0.33 -16.08 39.99
C VAL A 244 0.50 -17.36 40.02
N LEU A 245 1.02 -17.80 38.87
CA LEU A 245 1.89 -18.98 38.76
C LEU A 245 3.15 -18.82 39.65
N SER A 246 3.83 -17.69 39.54
CA SER A 246 4.99 -17.38 40.36
C SER A 246 4.67 -17.44 41.87
N PHE A 247 3.52 -16.88 42.27
CA PHE A 247 3.06 -16.93 43.65
C PHE A 247 2.77 -18.38 44.14
N ILE A 248 2.13 -19.18 43.32
CA ILE A 248 1.86 -20.59 43.59
C ILE A 248 3.18 -21.35 43.74
N VAL A 249 4.12 -21.19 42.82
CA VAL A 249 5.44 -21.84 42.87
C VAL A 249 6.17 -21.45 44.17
N TRP A 250 6.15 -20.18 44.58
CA TRP A 250 6.73 -19.75 45.84
C TRP A 250 6.10 -20.44 47.06
N ILE A 251 4.79 -20.61 47.09
CA ILE A 251 4.12 -21.28 48.22
C ILE A 251 4.59 -22.73 48.35
N PHE A 252 4.69 -23.46 47.21
CA PHE A 252 5.05 -24.88 47.22
C PHE A 252 6.56 -25.13 47.34
N SER A 253 7.39 -24.38 46.63
CA SER A 253 8.85 -24.56 46.64
C SER A 253 9.52 -23.89 47.85
N ARG A 254 8.89 -22.86 48.43
CA ARG A 254 9.50 -21.95 49.41
C ARG A 254 10.76 -21.26 48.91
N ASP A 255 10.99 -21.31 47.62
CA ASP A 255 12.11 -20.69 46.94
C ASP A 255 11.63 -19.38 46.25
N ILE A 256 12.09 -18.25 46.82
CA ILE A 256 11.73 -16.92 46.32
C ILE A 256 12.50 -16.58 45.04
N GLU A 257 13.73 -17.10 44.87
CA GLU A 257 14.56 -16.84 43.69
C GLU A 257 13.95 -17.54 42.48
N LEU A 258 13.47 -18.79 42.63
CA LEU A 258 12.73 -19.51 41.61
C LEU A 258 11.47 -18.73 41.20
N ALA A 259 10.70 -18.23 42.15
CA ALA A 259 9.48 -17.49 41.90
C ALA A 259 9.75 -16.18 41.13
N ILE A 260 10.77 -15.44 41.52
CA ILE A 260 11.20 -14.19 40.89
C ILE A 260 11.68 -14.47 39.45
N THR A 261 12.45 -15.54 39.26
CA THR A 261 12.92 -15.97 37.93
C THR A 261 11.77 -16.26 36.99
N ILE A 262 10.71 -16.92 37.44
CA ILE A 262 9.49 -17.17 36.64
C ILE A 262 8.82 -15.86 36.21
N LEU A 263 8.79 -14.83 37.07
CA LEU A 263 8.24 -13.52 36.69
C LEU A 263 8.97 -12.89 35.48
N VAL A 264 10.30 -12.99 35.49
CA VAL A 264 11.13 -12.44 34.40
C VAL A 264 11.00 -13.27 33.12
N LEU A 265 11.09 -14.60 33.22
CA LEU A 265 11.10 -15.50 32.07
C LEU A 265 9.71 -15.70 31.44
N GLY A 266 8.66 -15.55 32.25
CA GLY A 266 7.27 -15.61 31.74
C GLY A 266 6.83 -14.36 30.98
N CYS A 267 7.71 -13.42 30.69
CA CYS A 267 7.37 -12.20 29.96
C CYS A 267 7.20 -12.48 28.45
N PRO A 268 6.08 -12.09 27.81
CA PRO A 268 5.85 -12.33 26.40
C PRO A 268 6.40 -11.21 25.48
N GLY A 269 7.49 -10.50 25.86
CA GLY A 269 7.97 -9.30 25.16
C GLY A 269 8.19 -9.49 23.66
N ALA A 270 8.89 -10.57 23.26
CA ALA A 270 9.12 -10.89 21.86
C ALA A 270 7.81 -11.12 21.06
N LEU A 271 6.76 -11.64 21.72
CA LEU A 271 5.46 -11.87 21.08
C LEU A 271 4.75 -10.55 20.78
N VAL A 272 4.77 -9.61 21.71
CA VAL A 272 4.10 -8.30 21.58
C VAL A 272 4.71 -7.46 20.47
N ILE A 273 6.01 -7.57 20.23
CA ILE A 273 6.76 -6.78 19.26
C ILE A 273 6.80 -7.44 17.89
N GLY A 274 6.81 -8.77 17.83
CA GLY A 274 7.09 -9.53 16.61
C GLY A 274 6.12 -9.30 15.46
N VAL A 275 4.83 -9.12 15.74
CA VAL A 275 3.80 -8.88 14.73
C VAL A 275 3.83 -7.43 14.24
N PRO A 276 3.82 -6.40 15.09
CA PRO A 276 3.91 -5.01 14.65
C PRO A 276 5.14 -4.71 13.79
N VAL A 277 6.31 -5.23 14.16
CA VAL A 277 7.53 -5.03 13.37
C VAL A 277 7.40 -5.59 11.96
N SER A 278 6.81 -6.80 11.82
CA SER A 278 6.58 -7.41 10.51
C SER A 278 5.62 -6.58 9.67
N ASN A 279 4.53 -6.09 10.26
CA ASN A 279 3.52 -5.26 9.58
C ASN A 279 4.13 -3.94 9.09
N VAL A 280 4.80 -3.20 9.98
CA VAL A 280 5.44 -1.91 9.63
C VAL A 280 6.48 -2.10 8.53
N ALA A 281 7.27 -3.18 8.59
CA ALA A 281 8.27 -3.48 7.57
C ALA A 281 7.63 -3.87 6.22
N GLY A 282 6.53 -4.62 6.24
CA GLY A 282 5.75 -4.97 5.05
C GLY A 282 5.12 -3.74 4.40
N ILE A 283 4.40 -2.92 5.15
CA ILE A 283 3.79 -1.67 4.68
C ILE A 283 4.87 -0.74 4.09
N GLY A 284 6.00 -0.56 4.80
CA GLY A 284 7.10 0.27 4.33
C GLY A 284 7.76 -0.24 3.05
N ASN A 285 7.90 -1.56 2.87
CA ASN A 285 8.37 -2.13 1.60
C ASN A 285 7.37 -1.91 0.47
N GLY A 286 6.08 -2.14 0.73
CA GLY A 286 5.00 -1.91 -0.22
C GLY A 286 5.04 -0.48 -0.76
N ALA A 287 5.05 0.51 0.13
CA ALA A 287 5.07 1.93 -0.22
C ALA A 287 6.29 2.29 -1.09
N ARG A 288 7.50 1.80 -0.75
CA ARG A 288 8.71 1.99 -1.56
C ARG A 288 8.63 1.38 -2.96
N HIS A 289 7.77 0.38 -3.16
CA HIS A 289 7.56 -0.28 -4.44
C HIS A 289 6.26 0.16 -5.12
N GLY A 290 5.67 1.29 -4.70
CA GLY A 290 4.46 1.84 -5.29
C GLY A 290 3.20 1.00 -5.03
N VAL A 291 3.15 0.31 -3.90
CA VAL A 291 1.99 -0.42 -3.39
C VAL A 291 1.62 0.15 -2.03
N LEU A 292 0.48 0.78 -1.91
CA LEU A 292 -0.03 1.26 -0.63
C LEU A 292 -0.97 0.21 -0.05
N LEU A 293 -0.64 -0.29 1.12
CA LEU A 293 -1.47 -1.22 1.90
C LEU A 293 -2.10 -0.43 3.05
N LYS A 294 -3.42 -0.26 3.06
CA LYS A 294 -4.14 0.55 4.04
C LYS A 294 -4.38 -0.16 5.38
N GLY A 295 -3.41 -0.90 5.84
CA GLY A 295 -3.47 -1.47 7.19
C GLY A 295 -2.97 -2.91 7.30
N SER A 296 -2.76 -3.28 8.55
CA SER A 296 -2.26 -4.61 8.91
C SER A 296 -3.32 -5.72 8.69
N GLU A 297 -4.61 -5.38 8.71
CA GLU A 297 -5.71 -6.32 8.46
C GLU A 297 -5.71 -6.77 7.00
N VAL A 298 -5.50 -5.84 6.07
CA VAL A 298 -5.36 -6.08 4.63
C VAL A 298 -4.26 -7.11 4.34
N ILE A 299 -3.13 -7.05 5.06
CA ILE A 299 -2.02 -8.02 4.90
C ILE A 299 -2.48 -9.44 5.18
N SER A 300 -3.27 -9.63 6.24
CA SER A 300 -3.76 -10.96 6.62
C SER A 300 -4.68 -11.54 5.54
N ASP A 301 -5.68 -10.77 5.10
CA ASP A 301 -6.70 -11.25 4.17
C ASP A 301 -6.12 -11.41 2.76
N PHE A 302 -5.33 -10.45 2.30
CA PHE A 302 -4.69 -10.53 1.00
C PHE A 302 -3.71 -11.72 0.90
N SER A 303 -3.04 -12.08 2.00
CA SER A 303 -2.16 -13.26 2.02
C SER A 303 -2.88 -14.58 1.78
N ARG A 304 -4.18 -14.66 2.10
CA ARG A 304 -5.04 -15.87 2.00
C ARG A 304 -5.96 -15.85 0.78
N LEU A 305 -5.73 -14.96 -0.16
CA LEU A 305 -6.57 -14.73 -1.33
C LEU A 305 -6.81 -16.01 -2.14
N ASP A 306 -8.08 -16.31 -2.44
CA ASP A 306 -8.51 -17.41 -3.31
C ASP A 306 -8.80 -16.94 -4.74
N THR A 307 -9.58 -15.88 -4.88
CA THR A 307 -10.13 -15.41 -6.15
C THR A 307 -9.83 -13.92 -6.33
N MET A 308 -9.33 -13.58 -7.52
CA MET A 308 -9.11 -12.20 -7.93
C MET A 308 -10.03 -11.87 -9.09
N VAL A 309 -10.84 -10.85 -8.90
CA VAL A 309 -11.82 -10.35 -9.86
C VAL A 309 -11.31 -9.02 -10.40
N PHE A 310 -11.34 -8.87 -11.71
CA PHE A 310 -10.85 -7.67 -12.40
C PHE A 310 -11.99 -6.98 -13.12
N ASP A 311 -12.03 -5.65 -13.03
CA ASP A 311 -12.65 -4.90 -14.11
C ASP A 311 -11.83 -5.01 -15.39
N LYS A 312 -12.45 -4.88 -16.54
CA LYS A 312 -11.75 -4.92 -17.84
C LYS A 312 -11.08 -3.59 -18.16
N THR A 313 -11.92 -2.54 -18.25
CA THR A 313 -11.53 -1.23 -18.80
C THR A 313 -10.70 -0.42 -17.82
N GLY A 314 -9.55 0.12 -18.25
CA GLY A 314 -8.66 0.87 -17.34
C GLY A 314 -7.86 -0.01 -16.36
N THR A 315 -8.22 -1.29 -16.19
CA THR A 315 -7.56 -2.25 -15.31
C THR A 315 -6.71 -3.26 -16.09
N LEU A 316 -7.32 -4.19 -16.80
CA LEU A 316 -6.61 -5.14 -17.68
C LEU A 316 -6.22 -4.50 -19.02
N THR A 317 -6.94 -3.46 -19.40
CA THR A 317 -6.70 -2.64 -20.59
C THR A 317 -6.21 -1.24 -20.21
N ILE A 318 -5.72 -0.49 -21.19
CA ILE A 318 -5.15 0.85 -20.97
C ILE A 318 -6.24 1.88 -20.63
N GLY A 319 -7.51 1.63 -21.03
CA GLY A 319 -8.62 2.57 -20.87
C GLY A 319 -8.63 3.66 -21.98
N ASN A 320 -7.86 3.46 -23.04
CA ASN A 320 -7.80 4.34 -24.19
C ASN A 320 -8.15 3.55 -25.47
N PRO A 321 -9.43 3.50 -25.85
CA PRO A 321 -9.86 2.78 -27.05
C PRO A 321 -9.23 3.38 -28.30
N LYS A 322 -8.85 2.52 -29.26
CA LYS A 322 -8.28 2.93 -30.55
C LYS A 322 -8.93 2.19 -31.70
N VAL A 323 -8.95 2.83 -32.88
CA VAL A 323 -9.37 2.17 -34.10
C VAL A 323 -8.37 1.06 -34.43
N ALA A 324 -8.83 -0.20 -34.36
CA ALA A 324 -8.04 -1.39 -34.62
C ALA A 324 -8.27 -1.97 -36.01
N ASP A 325 -9.53 -1.98 -36.47
CA ASP A 325 -9.95 -2.51 -37.75
C ASP A 325 -10.78 -1.45 -38.51
N LYS A 326 -10.71 -1.42 -39.83
CA LYS A 326 -11.47 -0.49 -40.67
C LYS A 326 -11.74 -1.05 -42.05
N GLU A 327 -12.90 -0.74 -42.59
CA GLU A 327 -13.28 -1.01 -43.98
C GLU A 327 -14.02 0.19 -44.57
N PHE A 328 -13.74 0.49 -45.82
CA PHE A 328 -14.41 1.56 -46.55
C PHE A 328 -15.16 0.97 -47.76
N TYR A 329 -16.37 1.49 -48.01
CA TYR A 329 -17.26 1.05 -49.08
C TYR A 329 -17.45 2.16 -50.10
N THR A 330 -16.45 3.03 -50.28
CA THR A 330 -16.43 4.17 -51.16
C THR A 330 -15.01 4.45 -51.63
N ASP A 331 -14.87 5.08 -52.82
CA ASP A 331 -13.58 5.56 -53.31
C ASP A 331 -13.21 6.93 -52.72
N ASN A 332 -14.19 7.72 -52.23
CA ASN A 332 -14.00 9.04 -51.63
C ASN A 332 -13.78 8.95 -50.13
N ILE A 333 -12.68 8.31 -49.71
CA ILE A 333 -12.40 8.04 -48.29
C ILE A 333 -12.24 9.34 -47.50
N ASP A 334 -11.49 10.32 -48.00
CA ASP A 334 -11.19 11.57 -47.29
C ASP A 334 -12.47 12.39 -47.00
N GLU A 335 -13.42 12.40 -47.93
CA GLU A 335 -14.71 13.07 -47.75
C GLU A 335 -15.54 12.42 -46.65
N VAL A 336 -15.63 11.08 -46.64
CA VAL A 336 -16.34 10.32 -45.60
C VAL A 336 -15.68 10.46 -44.23
N LEU A 337 -14.34 10.44 -44.15
CA LEU A 337 -13.62 10.71 -42.93
C LEU A 337 -13.84 12.13 -42.42
N GLY A 338 -13.97 13.11 -43.32
CA GLY A 338 -14.31 14.47 -42.98
C GLY A 338 -15.71 14.61 -42.37
N TYR A 339 -16.73 13.95 -42.95
CA TYR A 339 -18.06 13.89 -42.36
C TYR A 339 -18.06 13.20 -41.00
N LEU A 340 -17.41 12.03 -40.91
CA LEU A 340 -17.30 11.26 -39.68
C LEU A 340 -16.63 12.07 -38.59
N ALA A 341 -15.49 12.71 -38.87
CA ALA A 341 -14.79 13.54 -37.89
C ALA A 341 -15.63 14.75 -37.45
N SER A 342 -16.39 15.36 -38.36
CA SER A 342 -17.25 16.49 -38.01
C SER A 342 -18.35 16.06 -37.05
N VAL A 343 -19.02 14.93 -37.29
CA VAL A 343 -20.09 14.40 -36.44
C VAL A 343 -19.54 13.93 -35.09
N GLU A 344 -18.41 13.22 -35.06
CA GLU A 344 -17.85 12.67 -33.81
C GLU A 344 -17.23 13.74 -32.91
N LYS A 345 -16.84 14.91 -33.44
CA LYS A 345 -16.42 16.05 -32.62
C LYS A 345 -17.54 16.66 -31.77
N GLU A 346 -18.79 16.43 -32.12
CA GLU A 346 -19.95 16.83 -31.31
C GLU A 346 -20.25 15.85 -30.16
N SER A 347 -19.46 14.78 -30.03
CA SER A 347 -19.67 13.72 -29.05
C SER A 347 -18.51 13.60 -28.05
N ASP A 348 -18.83 13.55 -26.76
CA ASP A 348 -17.87 13.25 -25.71
C ASP A 348 -17.66 11.73 -25.50
N HIS A 349 -18.30 10.89 -26.31
CA HIS A 349 -18.20 9.44 -26.14
C HIS A 349 -16.78 8.94 -26.40
N PRO A 350 -16.22 7.98 -25.60
CA PRO A 350 -14.86 7.47 -25.79
C PRO A 350 -14.59 6.91 -27.19
N LEU A 351 -15.59 6.29 -27.84
CA LEU A 351 -15.45 5.80 -29.22
C LEU A 351 -15.31 6.96 -30.22
N ALA A 352 -16.02 8.06 -30.01
CA ALA A 352 -15.91 9.26 -30.82
C ALA A 352 -14.50 9.86 -30.75
N LYS A 353 -13.95 9.97 -29.53
CA LYS A 353 -12.56 10.45 -29.33
C LYS A 353 -11.55 9.56 -30.05
N ALA A 354 -11.71 8.23 -29.98
CA ALA A 354 -10.85 7.28 -30.68
C ALA A 354 -10.91 7.44 -32.21
N VAL A 355 -12.09 7.72 -32.77
CA VAL A 355 -12.28 7.97 -34.20
C VAL A 355 -11.62 9.28 -34.62
N VAL A 356 -11.86 10.35 -33.86
CA VAL A 356 -11.28 11.68 -34.15
C VAL A 356 -9.75 11.64 -34.05
N GLU A 357 -9.19 10.97 -33.02
CA GLU A 357 -7.74 10.77 -32.87
C GLU A 357 -7.13 9.98 -34.03
N TYR A 358 -7.84 8.93 -34.49
CA TYR A 358 -7.42 8.13 -35.63
C TYR A 358 -7.39 8.94 -36.92
N ILE A 359 -8.44 9.77 -37.18
CA ILE A 359 -8.56 10.55 -38.41
C ILE A 359 -7.52 11.68 -38.44
N GLY A 360 -7.24 12.30 -37.30
CA GLY A 360 -6.26 13.40 -37.20
C GLY A 360 -6.72 14.69 -37.85
N ASP A 361 -5.77 15.39 -38.46
CA ASP A 361 -6.04 16.68 -39.14
C ASP A 361 -6.69 16.45 -40.52
N ILE A 362 -7.98 16.74 -40.62
CA ILE A 362 -8.77 16.63 -41.84
C ILE A 362 -9.69 17.84 -42.00
N LYS A 363 -10.14 18.11 -43.22
CA LYS A 363 -11.17 19.13 -43.51
C LYS A 363 -12.46 18.75 -42.78
N LEU A 364 -12.92 19.62 -41.89
CA LEU A 364 -14.21 19.49 -41.21
C LEU A 364 -15.30 20.19 -42.05
N TYR A 365 -16.49 19.64 -41.97
CA TYR A 365 -17.68 20.14 -42.65
C TYR A 365 -18.65 20.78 -41.66
N THR A 366 -19.45 21.75 -42.11
CA THR A 366 -20.39 22.46 -41.23
C THR A 366 -21.60 21.59 -40.93
N ILE A 367 -21.91 21.42 -39.66
CA ILE A 367 -23.09 20.69 -39.20
C ILE A 367 -24.28 21.67 -39.12
N GLU A 368 -25.39 21.35 -39.74
CA GLU A 368 -26.62 22.14 -39.74
C GLU A 368 -27.53 21.71 -38.58
N LYS A 369 -27.63 20.41 -38.33
CA LYS A 369 -28.46 19.81 -37.29
C LYS A 369 -27.90 18.48 -36.81
N THR A 370 -28.04 18.20 -35.51
CA THR A 370 -27.67 16.93 -34.92
C THR A 370 -28.82 16.37 -34.11
N ASP A 371 -29.14 15.09 -34.30
CA ASP A 371 -30.12 14.33 -33.52
C ASP A 371 -29.41 13.13 -32.89
N VAL A 372 -29.38 13.08 -31.54
CA VAL A 372 -28.75 11.98 -30.80
C VAL A 372 -29.77 10.87 -30.57
N VAL A 373 -29.46 9.66 -31.03
CA VAL A 373 -30.27 8.46 -30.81
C VAL A 373 -29.67 7.69 -29.64
N LYS A 374 -30.38 7.71 -28.52
CA LYS A 374 -29.90 7.07 -27.29
C LYS A 374 -29.61 5.57 -27.50
N GLY A 375 -28.38 5.15 -27.24
CA GLY A 375 -27.93 3.77 -27.43
C GLY A 375 -27.67 3.35 -28.88
N GLY A 376 -27.87 4.25 -29.86
CA GLY A 376 -27.67 4.01 -31.31
C GLY A 376 -26.47 4.76 -31.88
N GLY A 377 -26.43 6.07 -31.69
CA GLY A 377 -25.43 6.96 -32.26
C GLY A 377 -25.96 8.36 -32.54
N ILE A 378 -25.47 8.98 -33.62
CA ILE A 378 -25.78 10.35 -33.99
C ILE A 378 -26.23 10.37 -35.46
N VAL A 379 -27.32 11.10 -35.75
CA VAL A 379 -27.75 11.46 -37.10
C VAL A 379 -27.58 12.96 -37.26
N ALA A 380 -26.80 13.38 -38.23
CA ALA A 380 -26.52 14.78 -38.49
C ALA A 380 -26.82 15.17 -39.95
N HIS A 381 -27.17 16.43 -40.15
CA HIS A 381 -27.18 17.07 -41.48
C HIS A 381 -25.91 17.90 -41.63
N VAL A 382 -25.09 17.56 -42.63
CA VAL A 382 -23.75 18.13 -42.83
C VAL A 382 -23.64 18.57 -44.27
N GLU A 383 -23.63 19.88 -44.51
CA GLU A 383 -23.57 20.51 -45.84
C GLU A 383 -24.60 19.92 -46.82
N GLY A 384 -25.85 19.70 -46.35
CA GLY A 384 -26.95 19.16 -47.14
C GLY A 384 -26.99 17.62 -47.23
N HIS A 385 -26.01 16.90 -46.70
CA HIS A 385 -25.98 15.44 -46.66
C HIS A 385 -26.50 14.91 -45.33
N LYS A 386 -27.24 13.82 -45.32
CA LYS A 386 -27.67 13.10 -44.12
C LYS A 386 -26.59 12.08 -43.73
N VAL A 387 -25.91 12.34 -42.63
CA VAL A 387 -24.84 11.47 -42.12
C VAL A 387 -25.34 10.79 -40.85
N ALA A 388 -25.32 9.44 -40.79
CA ALA A 388 -25.59 8.69 -39.59
C ALA A 388 -24.32 7.94 -39.15
N VAL A 389 -23.93 8.13 -37.86
CA VAL A 389 -22.77 7.53 -37.25
C VAL A 389 -23.19 6.78 -35.99
N GLY A 390 -22.94 5.46 -35.92
CA GLY A 390 -23.34 4.67 -34.78
C GLY A 390 -23.23 3.17 -34.97
N ASN A 391 -24.00 2.42 -34.21
CA ASN A 391 -24.01 0.96 -34.22
C ASN A 391 -24.95 0.38 -35.31
N VAL A 392 -24.99 -0.95 -35.40
CA VAL A 392 -25.84 -1.66 -36.37
C VAL A 392 -27.33 -1.33 -36.17
N ALA A 393 -27.79 -1.20 -34.91
CA ALA A 393 -29.19 -0.87 -34.63
C ALA A 393 -29.59 0.52 -35.17
N LEU A 394 -28.70 1.52 -35.14
CA LEU A 394 -28.93 2.81 -35.77
C LEU A 394 -29.08 2.67 -37.29
N MET A 395 -28.24 1.87 -37.92
CA MET A 395 -28.32 1.65 -39.38
C MET A 395 -29.66 1.01 -39.76
N GLU A 396 -30.16 0.05 -38.97
CA GLU A 396 -31.46 -0.58 -39.16
C GLU A 396 -32.62 0.43 -38.98
N GLN A 397 -32.55 1.25 -37.93
CA GLN A 397 -33.55 2.29 -37.64
C GLN A 397 -33.62 3.32 -38.77
N GLU A 398 -32.50 3.68 -39.35
CA GLU A 398 -32.39 4.61 -40.49
C GLU A 398 -32.64 3.94 -41.85
N ASN A 399 -33.04 2.65 -41.88
CA ASN A 399 -33.30 1.85 -43.08
C ASN A 399 -32.11 1.74 -44.04
N ILE A 400 -30.88 1.74 -43.50
CA ILE A 400 -29.66 1.63 -44.30
C ILE A 400 -29.43 0.15 -44.65
N LEU A 401 -29.41 -0.16 -45.95
CA LEU A 401 -29.20 -1.52 -46.42
C LEU A 401 -27.72 -1.91 -46.30
N LEU A 402 -27.45 -2.94 -45.46
CA LEU A 402 -26.13 -3.52 -45.33
C LEU A 402 -25.90 -4.60 -46.42
N SER A 403 -24.87 -4.42 -47.25
CA SER A 403 -24.47 -5.41 -48.24
C SER A 403 -23.99 -6.71 -47.58
N GLU A 404 -23.95 -7.83 -48.32
CA GLU A 404 -23.41 -9.10 -47.83
C GLU A 404 -21.95 -8.94 -47.34
N LYS A 405 -21.14 -8.14 -48.08
CA LYS A 405 -19.77 -7.82 -47.67
C LYS A 405 -19.75 -7.08 -46.35
N ALA A 406 -20.58 -6.05 -46.17
CA ALA A 406 -20.65 -5.29 -44.94
C ALA A 406 -21.05 -6.18 -43.72
N ARG A 407 -22.02 -7.07 -43.91
CA ARG A 407 -22.44 -8.03 -42.88
C ARG A 407 -21.32 -8.99 -42.49
N ALA A 408 -20.55 -9.47 -43.46
CA ALA A 408 -19.39 -10.34 -43.21
C ALA A 408 -18.26 -9.59 -42.46
N ASP A 409 -18.00 -8.32 -42.82
CA ASP A 409 -17.02 -7.47 -42.16
C ASP A 409 -17.45 -7.13 -40.72
N ILE A 410 -18.73 -6.81 -40.52
CA ILE A 410 -19.33 -6.61 -39.18
C ILE A 410 -19.08 -7.84 -38.29
N ALA A 411 -19.49 -9.03 -38.75
CA ALA A 411 -19.31 -10.27 -37.99
C ALA A 411 -17.82 -10.58 -37.70
N ARG A 412 -16.94 -10.25 -38.66
CA ARG A 412 -15.48 -10.38 -38.47
C ARG A 412 -14.97 -9.45 -37.36
N PHE A 413 -15.39 -8.17 -37.40
CA PHE A 413 -14.95 -7.17 -36.43
C PHE A 413 -15.48 -7.47 -35.00
N GLU A 414 -16.76 -7.88 -34.91
CA GLU A 414 -17.34 -8.34 -33.62
C GLU A 414 -16.62 -9.57 -33.09
N LYS A 415 -16.29 -10.54 -33.95
CA LYS A 415 -15.52 -11.72 -33.58
C LYS A 415 -14.11 -11.35 -33.08
N ASN A 416 -13.54 -10.27 -33.59
CA ASN A 416 -12.24 -9.72 -33.13
C ASN A 416 -12.36 -8.87 -31.86
N GLY A 417 -13.55 -8.74 -31.28
CA GLY A 417 -13.77 -8.00 -30.02
C GLY A 417 -13.83 -6.48 -30.19
N ASN A 418 -14.14 -5.98 -31.36
CA ASN A 418 -14.30 -4.56 -31.60
C ASN A 418 -15.70 -4.08 -31.23
N SER A 419 -15.78 -2.89 -30.67
CA SER A 419 -16.99 -2.05 -30.72
C SER A 419 -17.10 -1.41 -32.11
N LEU A 420 -18.27 -1.42 -32.71
CA LEU A 420 -18.45 -0.99 -34.08
C LEU A 420 -18.94 0.45 -34.18
N VAL A 421 -18.33 1.21 -35.07
CA VAL A 421 -18.80 2.51 -35.53
C VAL A 421 -19.01 2.43 -37.05
N LEU A 422 -20.29 2.47 -37.46
CA LEU A 422 -20.70 2.50 -38.84
C LEU A 422 -21.02 3.94 -39.25
N THR A 423 -20.61 4.32 -40.44
CA THR A 423 -20.89 5.65 -41.01
C THR A 423 -21.62 5.49 -42.31
N SER A 424 -22.81 6.09 -42.40
CA SER A 424 -23.57 6.18 -43.64
C SER A 424 -23.72 7.63 -44.07
N VAL A 425 -23.78 7.83 -45.39
CA VAL A 425 -24.06 9.12 -46.02
C VAL A 425 -25.18 8.92 -47.04
N ASP A 426 -26.23 9.72 -46.92
CA ASP A 426 -27.42 9.69 -47.78
C ASP A 426 -28.06 8.29 -47.92
N GLY A 427 -28.08 7.52 -46.84
CA GLY A 427 -28.71 6.20 -46.80
C GLY A 427 -27.81 5.04 -47.26
N GLU A 428 -26.57 5.30 -47.64
CA GLU A 428 -25.59 4.27 -48.01
C GLU A 428 -24.48 4.13 -46.97
N LEU A 429 -24.14 2.90 -46.58
CA LEU A 429 -23.00 2.62 -45.73
C LEU A 429 -21.69 2.95 -46.46
N LYS A 430 -20.86 3.82 -45.87
CA LYS A 430 -19.59 4.29 -46.47
C LYS A 430 -18.36 3.82 -45.70
N ALA A 431 -18.45 3.65 -44.38
CA ALA A 431 -17.34 3.19 -43.58
C ALA A 431 -17.81 2.31 -42.41
N LEU A 432 -16.95 1.39 -42.02
CA LEU A 432 -17.03 0.56 -40.80
C LEU A 432 -15.69 0.65 -40.06
N MET A 433 -15.74 1.08 -38.81
CA MET A 433 -14.59 1.10 -37.93
C MET A 433 -14.82 0.18 -36.74
N GLY A 434 -13.81 -0.62 -36.42
CA GLY A 434 -13.74 -1.45 -35.24
C GLY A 434 -12.81 -0.82 -34.21
N ILE A 435 -13.34 -0.53 -33.03
CA ILE A 435 -12.64 0.14 -31.97
C ILE A 435 -12.51 -0.82 -30.79
N ARG A 436 -11.33 -0.95 -30.25
CA ARG A 436 -11.10 -1.75 -29.03
C ARG A 436 -10.07 -1.11 -28.12
N ASP A 437 -10.24 -1.37 -26.85
CA ASP A 437 -9.27 -0.99 -25.84
C ASP A 437 -8.11 -2.00 -25.82
N GLN A 438 -6.90 -1.51 -25.74
CA GLN A 438 -5.70 -2.35 -25.81
C GLN A 438 -5.40 -2.97 -24.45
N ILE A 439 -5.11 -4.28 -24.44
CA ILE A 439 -4.61 -4.98 -23.26
C ILE A 439 -3.27 -4.35 -22.84
N ARG A 440 -3.12 -4.09 -21.56
CA ARG A 440 -1.85 -3.54 -21.03
C ARG A 440 -0.68 -4.49 -21.30
N PRO A 441 0.48 -3.97 -21.71
CA PRO A 441 1.70 -4.79 -21.86
C PRO A 441 2.04 -5.52 -20.56
N GLY A 442 2.41 -6.80 -20.66
CA GLY A 442 2.90 -7.59 -19.51
C GLY A 442 1.81 -8.21 -18.62
N VAL A 443 0.55 -7.79 -18.69
CA VAL A 443 -0.55 -8.30 -17.83
C VAL A 443 -0.65 -9.83 -17.86
N LYS A 444 -0.51 -10.46 -19.02
CA LYS A 444 -0.57 -11.92 -19.14
C LYS A 444 0.47 -12.63 -18.28
N ASP A 445 1.68 -12.09 -18.20
CA ASP A 445 2.76 -12.69 -17.41
C ASP A 445 2.56 -12.39 -15.92
N ASP A 446 2.01 -11.24 -15.58
CA ASP A 446 1.69 -10.89 -14.20
C ASP A 446 0.54 -11.74 -13.67
N LEU A 447 -0.48 -12.04 -14.48
CA LEU A 447 -1.54 -12.99 -14.12
C LEU A 447 -0.99 -14.42 -13.90
N LYS A 448 0.01 -14.85 -14.68
CA LYS A 448 0.70 -16.12 -14.42
C LYS A 448 1.45 -16.12 -13.09
N LYS A 449 2.09 -14.98 -12.72
CA LYS A 449 2.75 -14.83 -11.42
C LYS A 449 1.75 -14.92 -10.28
N LEU A 450 0.56 -14.30 -10.41
CA LEU A 450 -0.52 -14.41 -9.43
C LEU A 450 -0.98 -15.86 -9.23
N LYS A 451 -1.14 -16.63 -10.32
CA LYS A 451 -1.44 -18.07 -10.23
C LYS A 451 -0.32 -18.85 -9.50
N LYS A 452 0.95 -18.55 -9.79
CA LYS A 452 2.11 -19.16 -9.08
C LYS A 452 2.13 -18.80 -7.59
N LEU A 453 1.62 -17.62 -7.23
CA LEU A 453 1.47 -17.18 -5.84
C LEU A 453 0.26 -17.81 -5.14
N GLY A 454 -0.53 -18.65 -5.83
CA GLY A 454 -1.60 -19.44 -5.24
C GLY A 454 -3.01 -18.87 -5.43
N VAL A 455 -3.19 -17.86 -6.30
CA VAL A 455 -4.55 -17.43 -6.69
C VAL A 455 -5.18 -18.52 -7.54
N LYS A 456 -6.32 -19.03 -7.09
CA LYS A 456 -7.01 -20.18 -7.73
C LYS A 456 -7.80 -19.72 -8.96
N ASN A 457 -8.56 -18.63 -8.80
CA ASN A 457 -9.46 -18.11 -9.84
C ASN A 457 -9.07 -16.66 -10.20
N LEU A 458 -9.02 -16.41 -11.51
CA LEU A 458 -8.85 -15.07 -12.09
C LEU A 458 -10.07 -14.81 -12.97
N VAL A 459 -10.91 -13.87 -12.57
CA VAL A 459 -12.20 -13.57 -13.17
C VAL A 459 -12.22 -12.17 -13.75
N VAL A 460 -12.80 -11.96 -14.92
CA VAL A 460 -13.05 -10.62 -15.46
C VAL A 460 -14.54 -10.33 -15.49
N LEU A 461 -14.92 -9.15 -15.01
CA LEU A 461 -16.28 -8.60 -15.11
C LEU A 461 -16.24 -7.35 -15.97
N SER A 462 -17.21 -7.18 -16.87
CA SER A 462 -17.27 -6.01 -17.75
C SER A 462 -18.71 -5.67 -18.17
N GLY A 463 -18.98 -4.39 -18.40
CA GLY A 463 -20.21 -3.96 -19.05
C GLY A 463 -20.28 -4.26 -20.54
N ASP A 464 -19.18 -4.65 -21.17
CA ASP A 464 -19.10 -4.98 -22.58
C ASP A 464 -19.87 -6.27 -22.93
N ASN A 465 -20.09 -6.50 -24.24
CA ASN A 465 -20.70 -7.73 -24.71
C ASN A 465 -19.85 -8.98 -24.33
N GLN A 466 -20.50 -10.11 -24.10
CA GLN A 466 -19.86 -11.34 -23.67
C GLN A 466 -18.74 -11.80 -24.62
N GLY A 467 -18.93 -11.66 -25.93
CA GLY A 467 -17.93 -12.08 -26.93
C GLY A 467 -16.60 -11.35 -26.81
N THR A 468 -16.65 -10.03 -26.55
CA THR A 468 -15.46 -9.20 -26.30
C THR A 468 -14.73 -9.62 -25.02
N VAL A 469 -15.49 -9.87 -23.96
CA VAL A 469 -14.91 -10.26 -22.66
C VAL A 469 -14.29 -11.66 -22.74
N ASP A 470 -14.93 -12.59 -23.44
CA ASP A 470 -14.40 -13.95 -23.69
C ASP A 470 -13.08 -13.93 -24.48
N LEU A 471 -12.93 -13.00 -25.42
CA LEU A 471 -11.68 -12.84 -26.17
C LEU A 471 -10.55 -12.41 -25.25
N VAL A 472 -10.77 -11.39 -24.42
CA VAL A 472 -9.79 -10.91 -23.45
C VAL A 472 -9.44 -12.02 -22.47
N ALA A 473 -10.42 -12.75 -21.97
CA ALA A 473 -10.20 -13.86 -21.03
C ALA A 473 -9.34 -14.99 -21.63
N ARG A 474 -9.60 -15.35 -22.86
CA ARG A 474 -8.81 -16.37 -23.59
C ARG A 474 -7.38 -15.90 -23.85
N GLU A 475 -7.20 -14.66 -24.27
CA GLU A 475 -5.88 -14.09 -24.54
C GLU A 475 -5.03 -14.02 -23.26
N LEU A 476 -5.63 -13.62 -22.15
CA LEU A 476 -4.97 -13.49 -20.85
C LEU A 476 -4.89 -14.79 -20.05
N GLY A 477 -5.67 -15.81 -20.42
CA GLY A 477 -5.74 -17.09 -19.72
C GLY A 477 -6.47 -16.99 -18.38
N LEU A 478 -7.54 -16.19 -18.33
CA LEU A 478 -8.41 -16.07 -17.16
C LEU A 478 -9.26 -17.31 -16.96
N THR A 479 -9.79 -17.50 -15.76
CA THR A 479 -10.59 -18.67 -15.38
C THR A 479 -12.04 -18.50 -15.83
N GLU A 480 -12.60 -17.31 -15.64
CA GLU A 480 -14.00 -16.98 -15.92
C GLU A 480 -14.11 -15.56 -16.49
N ALA A 481 -15.20 -15.33 -17.24
CA ALA A 481 -15.46 -14.05 -17.90
C ALA A 481 -16.97 -13.77 -17.96
N HIS A 482 -17.39 -12.61 -17.50
CA HIS A 482 -18.77 -12.18 -17.47
C HIS A 482 -18.95 -10.81 -18.12
N GLY A 483 -19.70 -10.78 -19.21
CA GLY A 483 -20.07 -9.55 -19.92
C GLY A 483 -21.46 -9.04 -19.52
N HIS A 484 -21.85 -7.88 -20.05
CA HIS A 484 -23.15 -7.20 -19.80
C HIS A 484 -23.41 -6.92 -18.30
N MET A 485 -22.36 -6.75 -17.49
CA MET A 485 -22.47 -6.55 -16.05
C MET A 485 -22.65 -5.06 -15.71
N LEU A 486 -23.74 -4.72 -15.06
CA LEU A 486 -23.91 -3.43 -14.40
C LEU A 486 -23.09 -3.37 -13.11
N PRO A 487 -22.78 -2.19 -12.55
CA PRO A 487 -22.06 -2.06 -11.29
C PRO A 487 -22.68 -2.89 -10.14
N GLU A 488 -24.01 -2.94 -10.07
CA GLU A 488 -24.76 -3.74 -9.08
C GLU A 488 -24.60 -5.25 -9.29
N ASP A 489 -24.52 -5.70 -10.53
CA ASP A 489 -24.32 -7.12 -10.87
C ASP A 489 -22.90 -7.55 -10.47
N LYS A 490 -21.88 -6.69 -10.68
CA LYS A 490 -20.52 -6.95 -10.25
C LYS A 490 -20.45 -7.12 -8.72
N ALA A 491 -21.09 -6.22 -7.98
CA ALA A 491 -21.17 -6.27 -6.52
C ALA A 491 -21.88 -7.56 -6.04
N THR A 492 -22.97 -7.93 -6.68
CA THR A 492 -23.72 -9.17 -6.38
C THR A 492 -22.86 -10.41 -6.61
N TYR A 493 -22.13 -10.47 -7.73
CA TYR A 493 -21.23 -11.58 -8.04
C TYR A 493 -20.11 -11.75 -6.99
N ILE A 494 -19.51 -10.64 -6.55
CA ILE A 494 -18.50 -10.65 -5.48
C ILE A 494 -19.11 -11.24 -4.19
N LYS A 495 -20.31 -10.80 -3.82
CA LYS A 495 -21.01 -11.28 -2.62
C LYS A 495 -21.30 -12.78 -2.70
N GLU A 496 -21.72 -13.30 -3.85
CA GLU A 496 -21.93 -14.73 -4.05
C GLU A 496 -20.66 -15.57 -3.87
N LEU A 497 -19.50 -15.05 -4.31
CA LEU A 497 -18.21 -15.71 -4.08
C LEU A 497 -17.85 -15.74 -2.60
N GLN A 498 -18.10 -14.63 -1.88
CA GLN A 498 -17.87 -14.53 -0.45
C GLN A 498 -18.79 -15.46 0.35
N GLU A 499 -20.06 -15.58 -0.01
CA GLU A 499 -21.01 -16.52 0.59
C GLU A 499 -20.61 -17.99 0.39
N LYS A 500 -19.85 -18.29 -0.67
CA LYS A 500 -19.21 -19.59 -0.89
C LYS A 500 -17.92 -19.79 -0.06
N GLY A 501 -17.59 -18.85 0.81
CA GLY A 501 -16.42 -18.90 1.70
C GLY A 501 -15.09 -18.57 1.01
N GLN A 502 -15.10 -17.95 -0.16
CA GLN A 502 -13.89 -17.52 -0.85
C GLN A 502 -13.43 -16.15 -0.34
N ILE A 503 -12.13 -15.97 -0.22
CA ILE A 503 -11.52 -14.65 0.00
C ILE A 503 -11.32 -14.02 -1.37
N VAL A 504 -12.00 -12.89 -1.60
CA VAL A 504 -12.11 -12.24 -2.90
C VAL A 504 -11.42 -10.89 -2.88
N ALA A 505 -10.51 -10.66 -3.83
CA ALA A 505 -10.02 -9.33 -4.17
C ALA A 505 -10.70 -8.82 -5.44
N PHE A 506 -11.08 -7.55 -5.47
CA PHE A 506 -11.55 -6.86 -6.66
C PHE A 506 -10.55 -5.79 -7.08
N VAL A 507 -10.18 -5.78 -8.37
CA VAL A 507 -9.26 -4.80 -8.94
C VAL A 507 -10.01 -3.93 -9.95
N GLY A 508 -10.04 -2.63 -9.70
CA GLY A 508 -10.75 -1.66 -10.55
C GLY A 508 -10.04 -0.29 -10.58
N ASP A 509 -10.49 0.59 -11.49
CA ASP A 509 -9.85 1.91 -11.68
C ASP A 509 -10.76 3.08 -11.30
N GLY A 510 -12.05 2.86 -11.08
CA GLY A 510 -12.92 3.98 -11.18
C GLY A 510 -14.18 4.11 -10.39
N VAL A 511 -14.88 5.16 -10.77
CA VAL A 511 -16.15 5.62 -10.21
C VAL A 511 -17.22 4.52 -10.23
N ASN A 512 -17.25 3.75 -11.30
CA ASN A 512 -18.26 2.70 -11.49
C ASN A 512 -17.98 1.45 -10.65
N ASP A 513 -16.77 1.29 -10.17
CA ASP A 513 -16.31 0.10 -9.45
C ASP A 513 -16.27 0.28 -7.94
N SER A 514 -16.49 1.51 -7.43
CA SER A 514 -16.45 1.82 -5.99
C SER A 514 -17.33 0.90 -5.14
N PRO A 515 -18.56 0.51 -5.55
CA PRO A 515 -19.35 -0.46 -4.79
C PRO A 515 -18.70 -1.84 -4.71
N SER A 516 -18.05 -2.27 -5.78
CA SER A 516 -17.34 -3.56 -5.85
C SER A 516 -16.04 -3.54 -5.05
N LEU A 517 -15.30 -2.42 -5.09
CA LEU A 517 -14.09 -2.18 -4.28
C LEU A 517 -14.41 -2.21 -2.79
N ALA A 518 -15.47 -1.52 -2.38
CA ALA A 518 -15.89 -1.46 -0.97
C ALA A 518 -16.45 -2.79 -0.44
N LEU A 519 -17.07 -3.61 -1.31
CA LEU A 519 -17.71 -4.87 -0.91
C LEU A 519 -16.74 -6.05 -0.85
N ALA A 520 -15.71 -6.06 -1.69
CA ALA A 520 -14.70 -7.11 -1.69
C ALA A 520 -13.97 -7.18 -0.33
N GLN A 521 -13.44 -8.36 0.09
CA GLN A 521 -12.56 -8.42 1.26
C GLN A 521 -11.29 -7.60 1.04
N ILE A 522 -10.84 -7.50 -0.21
CA ILE A 522 -9.71 -6.67 -0.57
C ILE A 522 -10.08 -5.87 -1.82
N GLY A 523 -10.35 -4.57 -1.65
CA GLY A 523 -10.48 -3.62 -2.74
C GLY A 523 -9.10 -3.14 -3.20
N ILE A 524 -8.80 -3.25 -4.50
CA ILE A 524 -7.52 -2.85 -5.08
C ILE A 524 -7.77 -1.80 -6.14
N ALA A 525 -7.39 -0.55 -5.87
CA ALA A 525 -7.53 0.54 -6.82
C ALA A 525 -6.28 0.71 -7.69
N MET A 526 -6.50 1.03 -8.97
CA MET A 526 -5.46 1.52 -9.86
C MET A 526 -5.20 3.01 -9.55
N GLY A 527 -3.94 3.39 -9.35
CA GLY A 527 -3.56 4.68 -8.76
C GLY A 527 -3.92 5.96 -9.54
N ASN A 528 -4.31 5.84 -10.81
CA ASN A 528 -4.91 6.93 -11.58
C ASN A 528 -6.45 6.93 -11.48
N GLY A 529 -7.00 6.07 -10.63
CA GLY A 529 -8.43 6.02 -10.33
C GLY A 529 -8.90 7.30 -9.66
N THR A 530 -10.21 7.43 -9.51
CA THR A 530 -10.80 8.58 -8.83
C THR A 530 -10.44 8.58 -7.35
N ASP A 531 -10.44 9.76 -6.73
CA ASP A 531 -10.25 9.90 -5.29
C ASP A 531 -11.18 8.98 -4.50
N VAL A 532 -12.43 8.81 -4.95
CA VAL A 532 -13.40 7.88 -4.35
C VAL A 532 -12.94 6.42 -4.42
N ALA A 533 -12.39 5.97 -5.56
CA ALA A 533 -11.87 4.60 -5.69
C ALA A 533 -10.65 4.37 -4.79
N ILE A 534 -9.79 5.38 -4.69
CA ILE A 534 -8.64 5.35 -3.79
C ILE A 534 -9.11 5.28 -2.34
N GLU A 535 -10.07 6.11 -1.92
CA GLU A 535 -10.59 6.12 -0.54
C GLU A 535 -11.27 4.80 -0.14
N THR A 536 -12.03 4.19 -1.05
CA THR A 536 -12.78 2.96 -0.78
C THR A 536 -11.98 1.67 -0.90
N SER A 537 -10.76 1.73 -1.42
CA SER A 537 -9.91 0.54 -1.61
C SER A 537 -9.02 0.27 -0.39
N ASP A 538 -8.61 -0.98 -0.21
CA ASP A 538 -7.66 -1.43 0.82
C ASP A 538 -6.20 -1.42 0.33
N VAL A 539 -6.03 -1.51 -0.98
CA VAL A 539 -4.72 -1.50 -1.66
C VAL A 539 -4.77 -0.53 -2.83
N VAL A 540 -3.74 0.31 -2.95
CA VAL A 540 -3.60 1.19 -4.11
C VAL A 540 -2.32 0.85 -4.87
N LEU A 541 -2.47 0.58 -6.18
CA LEU A 541 -1.34 0.38 -7.09
C LEU A 541 -1.01 1.73 -7.74
N MET A 542 0.08 2.36 -7.30
CA MET A 542 0.47 3.68 -7.78
C MET A 542 0.68 3.70 -9.29
N ASN A 543 0.27 4.81 -9.93
CA ASN A 543 0.35 5.04 -11.39
C ASN A 543 -0.34 3.99 -12.26
N SER A 544 -1.33 3.30 -11.72
CA SER A 544 -2.01 2.23 -12.45
C SER A 544 -1.05 1.16 -13.00
N ASP A 545 0.09 0.93 -12.32
CA ASP A 545 1.06 -0.09 -12.72
C ASP A 545 0.61 -1.48 -12.25
N PHE A 546 -0.05 -2.19 -13.16
CA PHE A 546 -0.54 -3.55 -12.91
C PHE A 546 0.57 -4.54 -12.51
N SER A 547 1.81 -4.31 -12.96
CA SER A 547 2.95 -5.19 -12.65
C SER A 547 3.31 -5.24 -11.16
N ARG A 548 2.80 -4.29 -10.38
CA ARG A 548 2.95 -4.22 -8.91
C ARG A 548 2.06 -5.19 -8.16
N LEU A 549 0.97 -5.63 -8.77
CA LEU A 549 0.00 -6.51 -8.14
C LEU A 549 0.59 -7.87 -7.69
N PRO A 550 1.41 -8.57 -8.50
CA PRO A 550 2.12 -9.77 -8.02
C PRO A 550 3.10 -9.49 -6.88
N HIS A 551 3.76 -8.32 -6.88
CA HIS A 551 4.62 -7.91 -5.77
C HIS A 551 3.82 -7.69 -4.50
N ALA A 552 2.69 -7.00 -4.58
CA ALA A 552 1.78 -6.75 -3.46
C ALA A 552 1.34 -8.07 -2.79
N LEU A 553 0.82 -9.03 -3.58
CA LEU A 553 0.41 -10.33 -3.06
C LEU A 553 1.58 -11.13 -2.48
N GLY A 554 2.72 -11.15 -3.16
CA GLY A 554 3.92 -11.84 -2.67
C GLY A 554 4.44 -11.25 -1.36
N LEU A 555 4.43 -9.93 -1.24
CA LEU A 555 4.83 -9.20 -0.02
C LEU A 555 3.89 -9.50 1.15
N THR A 556 2.57 -9.47 0.94
CA THR A 556 1.61 -9.77 2.01
C THR A 556 1.76 -11.22 2.50
N LYS A 557 1.95 -12.18 1.59
CA LYS A 557 2.27 -13.58 1.96
C LYS A 557 3.57 -13.71 2.75
N ALA A 558 4.63 -13.01 2.32
CA ALA A 558 5.90 -13.00 3.02
C ALA A 558 5.77 -12.36 4.42
N THR A 559 4.99 -11.30 4.54
CA THR A 559 4.73 -10.62 5.82
C THR A 559 3.94 -11.51 6.77
N ALA A 560 2.86 -12.15 6.32
CA ALA A 560 2.08 -13.09 7.11
C ALA A 560 2.93 -14.29 7.59
N ASN A 561 3.76 -14.85 6.73
CA ASN A 561 4.68 -15.92 7.11
C ASN A 561 5.74 -15.46 8.12
N ASN A 562 6.23 -14.23 7.98
CA ASN A 562 7.19 -13.64 8.91
C ASN A 562 6.56 -13.43 10.29
N MET A 563 5.32 -12.94 10.36
CA MET A 563 4.56 -12.82 11.60
C MET A 563 4.43 -14.18 12.30
N LEU A 564 4.06 -15.22 11.56
CA LEU A 564 3.95 -16.57 12.10
C LEU A 564 5.29 -17.10 12.64
N GLN A 565 6.39 -16.88 11.90
CA GLN A 565 7.74 -17.23 12.37
C GLN A 565 8.07 -16.51 13.68
N ASN A 566 7.78 -15.20 13.76
CA ASN A 566 8.03 -14.42 14.97
C ASN A 566 7.22 -14.92 16.17
N ILE A 567 5.96 -15.28 15.97
CA ILE A 567 5.10 -15.89 17.00
C ILE A 567 5.71 -17.22 17.46
N ILE A 568 6.13 -18.10 16.55
CA ILE A 568 6.73 -19.39 16.87
C ILE A 568 8.02 -19.22 17.66
N ILE A 569 8.90 -18.29 17.23
CA ILE A 569 10.15 -17.99 17.93
C ILE A 569 9.84 -17.49 19.35
N ALA A 570 8.96 -16.51 19.49
CA ALA A 570 8.63 -15.91 20.77
C ALA A 570 8.04 -16.92 21.77
N VAL A 571 7.03 -17.68 21.34
CA VAL A 571 6.39 -18.71 22.17
C VAL A 571 7.37 -19.83 22.48
N GLY A 572 8.14 -20.28 21.49
CA GLY A 572 9.14 -21.34 21.68
C GLY A 572 10.22 -20.97 22.71
N VAL A 573 10.75 -19.76 22.64
CA VAL A 573 11.75 -19.29 23.62
C VAL A 573 11.15 -19.24 25.02
N VAL A 574 9.94 -18.67 25.21
CA VAL A 574 9.29 -18.64 26.52
C VAL A 574 9.08 -20.04 27.08
N LEU A 575 8.60 -20.99 26.28
CA LEU A 575 8.42 -22.37 26.72
C LEU A 575 9.73 -23.05 27.12
N VAL A 576 10.80 -22.85 26.33
CA VAL A 576 12.14 -23.39 26.65
C VAL A 576 12.67 -22.76 27.91
N LEU A 577 12.55 -21.45 28.10
CA LEU A 577 13.00 -20.77 29.31
C LEU A 577 12.25 -21.27 30.56
N LEU A 578 10.92 -21.35 30.50
CA LEU A 578 10.12 -21.87 31.61
C LEU A 578 10.48 -23.34 31.95
N ALA A 579 10.66 -24.18 30.94
CA ALA A 579 11.11 -25.54 31.15
C ALA A 579 12.51 -25.59 31.79
N SER A 580 13.43 -24.76 31.31
CA SER A 580 14.82 -24.71 31.81
C SER A 580 14.90 -24.36 33.32
N VAL A 581 13.99 -23.54 33.82
CA VAL A 581 13.91 -23.17 35.25
C VAL A 581 13.63 -24.41 36.13
N PHE A 582 12.86 -25.37 35.64
CA PHE A 582 12.53 -26.56 36.42
C PHE A 582 13.52 -27.72 36.25
N PHE A 583 14.29 -27.74 35.15
CA PHE A 583 15.15 -28.87 34.80
C PHE A 583 16.66 -28.55 34.77
N SER A 584 17.05 -27.29 35.04
CA SER A 584 18.46 -26.85 34.93
C SER A 584 18.89 -26.03 36.13
N GLU A 585 19.94 -26.47 36.83
CA GLU A 585 20.51 -25.79 38.02
C GLU A 585 21.29 -24.51 37.69
N TRP A 586 21.67 -24.30 36.41
CA TRP A 586 22.44 -23.12 35.97
C TRP A 586 21.57 -21.98 35.43
N MET A 587 20.27 -22.20 35.32
CA MET A 587 19.33 -21.17 34.86
C MET A 587 19.02 -20.22 36.01
N ASN A 588 19.45 -18.98 35.88
CA ASN A 588 19.13 -17.90 36.81
C ASN A 588 18.42 -16.74 36.11
N MET A 589 17.99 -15.75 36.89
CA MET A 589 17.23 -14.62 36.38
C MET A 589 18.02 -13.80 35.34
N SER A 590 19.34 -13.61 35.52
CA SER A 590 20.18 -12.85 34.58
C SER A 590 20.36 -13.56 33.25
N ILE A 591 20.63 -14.87 33.24
CA ILE A 591 20.76 -15.68 32.01
C ILE A 591 19.42 -15.71 31.28
N GLY A 592 18.35 -15.92 32.02
CA GLY A 592 17.01 -15.92 31.46
C GLY A 592 16.66 -14.59 30.83
N MET A 593 16.95 -13.47 31.46
CA MET A 593 16.73 -12.13 30.90
C MET A 593 17.58 -11.89 29.65
N LEU A 594 18.84 -12.31 29.65
CA LEU A 594 19.70 -12.19 28.48
C LEU A 594 19.11 -12.94 27.26
N VAL A 595 18.66 -14.18 27.46
CA VAL A 595 18.04 -14.99 26.39
C VAL A 595 16.72 -14.37 25.95
N HIS A 596 15.93 -13.84 26.88
CA HIS A 596 14.68 -13.15 26.60
C HIS A 596 14.93 -11.91 25.71
N GLU A 597 15.84 -11.02 26.09
CA GLU A 597 16.18 -9.84 25.30
C GLU A 597 16.80 -10.19 23.95
N ALA A 598 17.65 -11.23 23.90
CA ALA A 598 18.17 -11.75 22.63
C ALA A 598 17.04 -12.22 21.70
N SER A 599 15.99 -12.86 22.25
CA SER A 599 14.85 -13.32 21.44
C SER A 599 14.06 -12.15 20.84
N ILE A 600 13.91 -11.04 21.56
CA ILE A 600 13.31 -9.80 21.04
C ILE A 600 14.11 -9.29 19.84
N LEU A 601 15.43 -9.21 19.97
CA LEU A 601 16.29 -8.77 18.87
C LEU A 601 16.20 -9.70 17.65
N VAL A 602 16.15 -11.02 17.85
CA VAL A 602 16.00 -11.99 16.76
C VAL A 602 14.69 -11.76 16.01
N VAL A 603 13.60 -11.58 16.73
CA VAL A 603 12.26 -11.33 16.16
C VAL A 603 12.23 -10.01 15.36
N ILE A 604 12.83 -8.95 15.90
CA ILE A 604 12.94 -7.66 15.22
C ILE A 604 13.77 -7.79 13.93
N LEU A 605 14.96 -8.41 14.02
CA LEU A 605 15.83 -8.61 12.84
C LEU A 605 15.15 -9.48 11.78
N ASN A 606 14.37 -10.49 12.19
CA ASN A 606 13.59 -11.28 11.26
C ASN A 606 12.51 -10.45 10.55
N GLY A 607 11.80 -9.56 11.27
CA GLY A 607 10.82 -8.63 10.69
C GLY A 607 11.47 -7.65 9.72
N MET A 608 12.64 -7.09 10.07
CA MET A 608 13.37 -6.15 9.20
C MET A 608 13.78 -6.73 7.83
N ARG A 609 13.87 -8.05 7.68
CA ARG A 609 14.14 -8.70 6.37
C ARG A 609 13.09 -8.31 5.32
N LEU A 610 11.87 -8.01 5.75
CA LEU A 610 10.79 -7.60 4.85
C LEU A 610 11.06 -6.25 4.16
N LEU A 611 11.85 -5.35 4.77
CA LEU A 611 12.24 -4.09 4.13
C LEU A 611 13.01 -4.28 2.80
N HIS A 612 13.63 -5.45 2.62
CA HIS A 612 14.40 -5.80 1.43
C HIS A 612 13.72 -6.89 0.59
N TYR A 613 12.44 -7.17 0.86
CA TYR A 613 11.70 -8.15 0.09
C TYR A 613 11.60 -7.73 -1.37
N LYS A 614 11.89 -8.67 -2.27
CA LYS A 614 11.66 -8.54 -3.72
C LYS A 614 11.04 -9.83 -4.23
N LEU A 615 10.02 -9.71 -5.06
CA LEU A 615 9.45 -10.86 -5.73
C LEU A 615 10.52 -11.48 -6.63
N ARG A 616 10.84 -12.76 -6.41
CA ARG A 616 11.77 -13.49 -7.30
C ARG A 616 11.12 -13.68 -8.67
N LYS A 617 11.86 -13.36 -9.73
CA LYS A 617 11.42 -13.51 -11.13
C LYS A 617 11.08 -14.96 -11.47
#